data_9e9d8350838e2415ed17d3f590f2192b
#
_entry.id   9e9d8350838e2415ed17d3f590f2192b
#
_cell.length_a   1.000
_cell.length_b   1.000
_cell.length_c   1.000
_cell.angle_alpha   90.00
_cell.angle_beta   90.00
_cell.angle_gamma   90.00
#
_symmetry.space_group_name_H-M   'P 1'
#
loop_
_entity.id
_entity.type
_entity.pdbx_description
1 polymer ?
#
loop_
_entity_poly.entity_id
_entity_poly.type
_entity_poly.pdbx_seq_one_letter_code
_entity_poly.pdbx_strand_id
1 'polypeptide(L)'
;MKCVTLEEGKDILREIHEGVCGNHAASRTLVGKAYRLGFFWPTAISDAEDLVRRCPGCQFFGKNTHIPAHNLITISPSWLFACWSLDMIGPLTIAPGGFNHVLVAVDKFTK
;
A
#
# COMPACT_ATOMS: atom_id res chain seq x y z
N MET A 1 32.24 -6.22 -0.73
CA MET A 1 31.17 -6.21 -1.73
C MET A 1 31.75 -6.47 -3.10
N LYS A 2 31.15 -7.37 -3.87
CA LYS A 2 31.51 -7.65 -5.25
C LYS A 2 30.71 -6.76 -6.19
N CYS A 3 31.37 -5.98 -7.03
CA CYS A 3 30.69 -5.25 -8.10
C CYS A 3 30.29 -6.24 -9.19
N VAL A 4 29.04 -6.17 -9.61
CA VAL A 4 28.46 -7.01 -10.66
C VAL A 4 27.99 -6.14 -11.83
N THR A 5 27.83 -6.77 -12.99
CA THR A 5 27.26 -6.09 -14.16
C THR A 5 25.77 -5.82 -13.95
N LEU A 6 25.19 -4.94 -14.78
CA LEU A 6 23.76 -4.62 -14.70
C LEU A 6 22.87 -5.85 -14.95
N GLU A 7 23.28 -6.72 -15.86
CA GLU A 7 22.53 -7.95 -16.17
C GLU A 7 22.59 -8.94 -15.03
N GLU A 8 23.78 -9.23 -14.51
CA GLU A 8 23.96 -10.07 -13.32
C GLU A 8 23.17 -9.52 -12.12
N GLY A 9 23.16 -8.19 -11.92
CA GLY A 9 22.39 -7.55 -10.86
C GLY A 9 20.89 -7.79 -10.98
N LYS A 10 20.33 -7.74 -12.19
CA LYS A 10 18.91 -8.02 -12.44
C LYS A 10 18.56 -9.49 -12.19
N ASP A 11 19.45 -10.41 -12.55
CA ASP A 11 19.24 -11.83 -12.31
C ASP A 11 19.30 -12.15 -10.81
N ILE A 12 20.25 -11.56 -10.09
CA ILE A 12 20.33 -11.65 -8.62
C ILE A 12 19.04 -11.12 -7.96
N LEU A 13 18.51 -9.97 -8.41
CA LEU A 13 17.26 -9.44 -7.88
C LEU A 13 16.08 -10.38 -8.13
N ARG A 14 16.00 -10.96 -9.33
CA ARG A 14 14.94 -11.91 -9.67
C ARG A 14 15.01 -13.15 -8.81
N GLU A 15 16.20 -13.73 -8.67
CA GLU A 15 16.41 -14.92 -7.86
C GLU A 15 16.06 -14.68 -6.37
N ILE A 16 16.46 -13.54 -5.82
CA ILE A 16 16.09 -13.16 -4.45
C ILE A 16 14.59 -12.91 -4.35
N HIS A 17 13.97 -12.24 -5.32
CA HIS A 17 12.56 -11.83 -5.29
C HIS A 17 11.62 -13.04 -5.35
N GLU A 18 11.89 -13.98 -6.25
CA GLU A 18 11.08 -15.18 -6.46
C GLU A 18 11.43 -16.31 -5.49
N GLY A 19 12.61 -16.24 -4.87
CA GLY A 19 13.07 -17.23 -3.92
C GLY A 19 12.24 -17.28 -2.62
N VAL A 20 12.28 -18.44 -1.94
CA VAL A 20 11.53 -18.68 -0.69
C VAL A 20 11.83 -17.62 0.38
N CYS A 21 13.06 -17.16 0.46
CA CYS A 21 13.47 -16.08 1.39
C CYS A 21 13.13 -14.67 0.88
N GLY A 22 12.76 -14.52 -0.38
CA GLY A 22 12.43 -13.25 -1.00
C GLY A 22 11.04 -12.78 -0.65
N ASN A 23 10.10 -13.70 -0.69
CA ASN A 23 8.68 -13.47 -0.38
C ASN A 23 8.11 -12.21 -1.05
N HIS A 24 8.48 -11.97 -2.31
CA HIS A 24 8.05 -10.79 -3.07
C HIS A 24 8.24 -9.46 -2.30
N ALA A 25 9.39 -9.31 -1.64
CA ALA A 25 9.69 -8.13 -0.83
C ALA A 25 9.67 -6.84 -1.65
N ALA A 26 9.39 -5.72 -0.98
CA ALA A 26 9.43 -4.38 -1.58
C ALA A 26 10.85 -4.03 -2.09
N SER A 27 10.95 -3.15 -3.09
CA SER A 27 12.17 -2.82 -3.81
C SER A 27 13.36 -2.48 -2.89
N ARG A 28 13.17 -1.63 -1.89
CA ARG A 28 14.23 -1.26 -0.93
C ARG A 28 14.71 -2.44 -0.09
N THR A 29 13.80 -3.29 0.34
CA THR A 29 14.14 -4.51 1.10
C THR A 29 14.89 -5.49 0.23
N LEU A 30 14.50 -5.62 -1.03
CA LEU A 30 15.12 -6.48 -2.02
C LEU A 30 16.58 -6.06 -2.26
N VAL A 31 16.84 -4.77 -2.50
CA VAL A 31 18.19 -4.22 -2.64
C VAL A 31 19.01 -4.43 -1.36
N GLY A 32 18.42 -4.19 -0.19
CA GLY A 32 19.08 -4.45 1.09
C GLY A 32 19.49 -5.91 1.28
N LYS A 33 18.71 -6.88 0.75
CA LYS A 33 19.08 -8.29 0.73
C LYS A 33 20.25 -8.55 -0.21
N ALA A 34 20.24 -8.01 -1.43
CA ALA A 34 21.33 -8.14 -2.38
C ALA A 34 22.65 -7.57 -1.84
N TYR A 35 22.61 -6.42 -1.17
CA TYR A 35 23.78 -5.81 -0.56
C TYR A 35 24.33 -6.64 0.63
N ARG A 36 23.46 -7.22 1.45
CA ARG A 36 23.88 -8.13 2.53
C ARG A 36 24.49 -9.41 2.02
N LEU A 37 24.09 -9.88 0.83
CA LEU A 37 24.74 -10.99 0.13
C LEU A 37 26.11 -10.60 -0.47
N GLY A 38 26.47 -9.32 -0.40
CA GLY A 38 27.77 -8.83 -0.83
C GLY A 38 27.82 -8.32 -2.27
N PHE A 39 26.70 -8.18 -2.97
CA PHE A 39 26.64 -7.69 -4.35
C PHE A 39 26.33 -6.19 -4.40
N PHE A 40 26.92 -5.49 -5.36
CA PHE A 40 26.69 -4.07 -5.59
C PHE A 40 26.71 -3.71 -7.07
N TRP A 41 25.78 -2.87 -7.49
CA TRP A 41 25.77 -2.17 -8.78
C TRP A 41 24.99 -0.86 -8.66
N PRO A 42 25.30 0.17 -9.48
CA PRO A 42 24.78 1.53 -9.30
C PRO A 42 23.25 1.67 -9.45
N THR A 43 22.63 0.85 -10.31
CA THR A 43 21.20 0.95 -10.63
C THR A 43 20.30 0.02 -9.82
N ALA A 44 20.82 -0.60 -8.75
CA ALA A 44 20.13 -1.62 -7.98
C ALA A 44 18.71 -1.20 -7.51
N ILE A 45 18.53 0.05 -7.09
CA ILE A 45 17.23 0.55 -6.61
C ILE A 45 16.24 0.65 -7.76
N SER A 46 16.65 1.26 -8.88
CA SER A 46 15.81 1.41 -10.06
C SER A 46 15.41 0.06 -10.65
N ASP A 47 16.37 -0.87 -10.75
CA ASP A 47 16.13 -2.21 -11.28
C ASP A 47 15.17 -2.99 -10.37
N ALA A 48 15.29 -2.85 -9.04
CA ALA A 48 14.38 -3.48 -8.09
C ALA A 48 12.96 -2.87 -8.13
N GLU A 49 12.84 -1.55 -8.33
CA GLU A 49 11.55 -0.89 -8.50
C GLU A 49 10.83 -1.36 -9.75
N ASP A 50 11.56 -1.49 -10.87
CA ASP A 50 11.02 -2.01 -12.11
C ASP A 50 10.60 -3.48 -12.01
N LEU A 51 11.40 -4.30 -11.33
CA LEU A 51 11.08 -5.71 -11.10
C LEU A 51 9.78 -5.84 -10.30
N VAL A 52 9.66 -5.16 -9.17
CA VAL A 52 8.49 -5.21 -8.30
C VAL A 52 7.24 -4.67 -9.01
N ARG A 53 7.38 -3.58 -9.79
CA ARG A 53 6.29 -2.99 -10.56
C ARG A 53 5.73 -3.93 -11.61
N ARG A 54 6.57 -4.74 -12.25
CA ARG A 54 6.16 -5.68 -13.31
C ARG A 54 5.79 -7.07 -12.79
N CYS A 55 6.06 -7.37 -11.53
CA CYS A 55 5.73 -8.66 -10.95
C CYS A 55 4.22 -8.82 -10.75
N PRO A 56 3.57 -9.79 -11.43
CA PRO A 56 2.12 -9.98 -11.29
C PRO A 56 1.69 -10.29 -9.86
N GLY A 57 2.47 -11.09 -9.12
CA GLY A 57 2.21 -11.40 -7.72
C GLY A 57 2.25 -10.16 -6.83
N CYS A 58 3.28 -9.33 -7.00
CA CYS A 58 3.38 -8.07 -6.24
C CYS A 58 2.23 -7.11 -6.54
N GLN A 59 1.77 -7.05 -7.80
CA GLN A 59 0.65 -6.17 -8.17
C GLN A 59 -0.69 -6.70 -7.65
N PHE A 60 -0.90 -7.99 -7.69
CA PHE A 60 -2.14 -8.61 -7.23
C PHE A 60 -2.30 -8.54 -5.70
N PHE A 61 -1.22 -8.82 -4.96
CA PHE A 61 -1.23 -8.80 -3.49
C PHE A 61 -0.76 -7.47 -2.89
N GLY A 62 -0.37 -6.50 -3.73
CA GLY A 62 0.05 -5.17 -3.27
C GLY A 62 -1.09 -4.48 -2.53
N LYS A 63 -0.83 -4.10 -1.26
CA LYS A 63 -1.74 -3.22 -0.56
C LYS A 63 -1.75 -1.88 -1.27
N ASN A 64 -2.93 -1.36 -1.59
CA ASN A 64 -3.07 -0.01 -2.11
C ASN A 64 -2.32 0.94 -1.18
N THR A 65 -1.27 1.53 -1.69
CA THR A 65 -0.54 2.58 -0.97
C THR A 65 -1.45 3.79 -0.82
N HIS A 66 -1.33 4.45 0.31
CA HIS A 66 -2.09 5.67 0.58
C HIS A 66 -1.97 6.64 -0.59
N ILE A 67 -3.10 7.16 -1.03
CA ILE A 67 -3.14 8.36 -1.84
C ILE A 67 -2.39 9.44 -1.05
N PRO A 68 -1.48 10.22 -1.69
CA PRO A 68 -0.83 11.33 -1.00
C PRO A 68 -1.86 12.18 -0.30
N ALA A 69 -1.59 12.56 0.96
CA ALA A 69 -2.51 13.36 1.73
C ALA A 69 -2.82 14.65 0.95
N HIS A 70 -4.05 14.76 0.48
CA HIS A 70 -4.54 16.02 -0.05
C HIS A 70 -4.68 17.02 1.11
N ASN A 71 -4.54 18.30 0.83
CA ASN A 71 -4.83 19.32 1.81
C ASN A 71 -6.23 19.10 2.37
N LEU A 72 -6.31 18.96 3.68
CA LEU A 72 -7.59 18.80 4.35
C LEU A 72 -8.41 20.06 4.14
N ILE A 73 -9.57 19.93 3.51
CA ILE A 73 -10.53 21.01 3.37
C ILE A 73 -11.41 20.99 4.63
N THR A 74 -11.29 22.02 5.44
CA THR A 74 -12.19 22.23 6.57
C THR A 74 -13.52 22.77 6.09
N ILE A 75 -14.59 22.04 6.36
CA ILE A 75 -15.96 22.51 6.14
C ILE A 75 -16.35 23.31 7.38
N SER A 76 -16.45 24.63 7.24
CA SER A 76 -16.92 25.49 8.34
C SER A 76 -18.40 25.21 8.61
N PRO A 77 -18.80 24.91 9.86
CA PRO A 77 -20.20 24.79 10.22
C PRO A 77 -20.86 26.17 10.09
N SER A 78 -21.92 26.28 9.29
CA SER A 78 -22.59 27.56 9.05
C SER A 78 -23.75 27.80 10.00
N TRP A 79 -24.67 26.85 10.15
CA TRP A 79 -25.83 26.88 11.05
C TRP A 79 -26.33 25.47 11.34
N LEU A 80 -27.23 25.37 12.27
CA LEU A 80 -27.87 24.14 12.70
C LEU A 80 -28.53 23.41 11.53
N PHE A 81 -28.26 22.10 11.41
CA PHE A 81 -28.80 21.21 10.36
C PHE A 81 -28.40 21.55 8.93
N ALA A 82 -27.46 22.46 8.71
CA ALA A 82 -27.01 22.81 7.36
C ALA A 82 -26.11 21.74 6.72
N CYS A 83 -25.28 21.04 7.51
CA CYS A 83 -24.34 20.05 7.05
C CYS A 83 -24.40 18.78 7.89
N TRP A 84 -24.65 17.64 7.27
CA TRP A 84 -24.66 16.33 7.91
C TRP A 84 -23.46 15.50 7.48
N SER A 85 -22.84 14.82 8.43
CA SER A 85 -21.95 13.68 8.15
C SER A 85 -22.79 12.42 8.21
N LEU A 86 -22.65 11.57 7.19
CA LEU A 86 -23.24 10.24 7.16
C LEU A 86 -22.13 9.21 7.19
N ASP A 87 -22.28 8.20 8.04
CA ASP A 87 -21.40 7.05 8.13
C ASP A 87 -22.20 5.78 8.19
N MET A 88 -21.67 4.68 7.69
CA MET A 88 -22.32 3.37 7.68
C MET A 88 -21.45 2.34 8.37
N ILE A 89 -21.99 1.68 9.37
CA ILE A 89 -21.34 0.62 10.13
C ILE A 89 -21.95 -0.71 9.70
N GLY A 90 -21.11 -1.65 9.30
CA GLY A 90 -21.51 -3.02 8.94
C GLY A 90 -20.51 -3.71 8.03
N PRO A 91 -20.81 -4.96 7.64
CA PRO A 91 -21.98 -5.76 8.01
C PRO A 91 -21.92 -6.28 9.47
N LEU A 92 -23.03 -6.15 10.16
CA LEU A 92 -23.27 -6.72 11.49
C LEU A 92 -24.03 -8.04 11.39
N THR A 93 -24.23 -8.73 12.53
CA THR A 93 -25.16 -9.88 12.60
C THR A 93 -26.55 -9.45 12.17
N ILE A 94 -27.20 -10.26 11.34
CA ILE A 94 -28.53 -9.95 10.81
C ILE A 94 -29.54 -9.86 11.94
N ALA A 95 -30.17 -8.71 12.11
CA ALA A 95 -31.24 -8.48 13.06
C ALA A 95 -32.61 -8.93 12.47
N PRO A 96 -33.63 -9.13 13.32
CA PRO A 96 -34.98 -9.37 12.83
C PRO A 96 -35.43 -8.27 11.86
N GLY A 97 -35.91 -8.69 10.68
CA GLY A 97 -36.22 -7.78 9.58
C GLY A 97 -35.16 -7.67 8.49
N GLY A 98 -34.03 -8.41 8.63
CA GLY A 98 -32.99 -8.47 7.58
C GLY A 98 -31.98 -7.33 7.63
N PHE A 99 -32.00 -6.51 8.66
CA PHE A 99 -31.08 -5.39 8.82
C PHE A 99 -29.71 -5.87 9.31
N ASN A 100 -28.65 -5.43 8.65
CA ASN A 100 -27.27 -5.76 9.02
C ASN A 100 -26.31 -4.57 8.95
N HIS A 101 -26.84 -3.37 8.71
CA HIS A 101 -26.06 -2.13 8.71
C HIS A 101 -26.74 -1.07 9.57
N VAL A 102 -25.92 -0.21 10.16
CA VAL A 102 -26.39 0.98 10.89
C VAL A 102 -25.92 2.22 10.15
N LEU A 103 -26.83 3.12 9.85
CA LEU A 103 -26.51 4.44 9.32
C LEU A 103 -26.43 5.43 10.48
N VAL A 104 -25.33 6.14 10.60
CA VAL A 104 -25.11 7.18 11.58
C VAL A 104 -25.12 8.53 10.86
N ALA A 105 -25.99 9.43 11.30
CA ALA A 105 -26.08 10.79 10.81
C ALA A 105 -25.75 11.76 11.95
N VAL A 106 -24.76 12.62 11.72
CA VAL A 106 -24.30 13.59 12.71
C VAL A 106 -24.34 14.98 12.10
N ASP A 107 -25.10 15.88 12.73
CA ASP A 107 -25.06 17.30 12.35
C ASP A 107 -23.70 17.90 12.71
N LYS A 108 -23.06 18.58 11.76
CA LYS A 108 -21.71 19.12 11.96
C LYS A 108 -21.66 20.33 12.91
N PHE A 109 -22.79 20.99 13.14
CA PHE A 109 -22.87 22.13 14.03
C PHE A 109 -22.99 21.72 15.50
N THR A 110 -23.90 20.79 15.81
CA THR A 110 -24.16 20.34 17.19
C THR A 110 -23.27 19.19 17.65
N LYS A 111 -22.79 18.37 16.70
CA LYS A 111 -21.99 17.12 16.92
C LYS A 111 -22.64 16.09 17.82
#